data_46a6704b4e7b900ed5cd1f56f346f59e
#
_entry.id   46a6704b4e7b900ed5cd1f56f346f59e
#
_cell.length_a   1.000
_cell.length_b   1.000
_cell.length_c   1.000
_cell.angle_alpha   90.00
_cell.angle_beta   90.00
_cell.angle_gamma   90.00
#
_symmetry.space_group_name_H-M   'P 1'
#
loop_
_entity.id
_entity.type
_entity.pdbx_description
1 polymer ?
#
loop_
_entity_poly.entity_id
_entity_poly.type
_entity_poly.pdbx_seq_one_letter_code
_entity_poly.pdbx_strand_id
1 'polypeptide(L)'
;MNETTLQRNQTGAVFITGLIFLLALSLLGITAMKMATIEERMSGNMRDRMLAMQAAETALRYAEHHIRDNDDTTSSPKPIDGITDFDPTCTGGLCYYGANTEPSSPIWKTLCSPDCPISYVKGNVFKIDGVTYTAPELPKGLIAPPTYLIEGIQKTPPGGYLRYYYRVTVRAQGAKNGTVVWLQETFRP
;
A
#
# COMPACT_ATOMS: atom_id res chain seq x y z
N MET A 1 36.49 -77.83 -24.62
CA MET A 1 36.87 -76.50 -24.15
C MET A 1 35.70 -75.97 -23.32
N ASN A 2 35.82 -76.04 -21.95
CA ASN A 2 34.80 -75.60 -21.07
C ASN A 2 35.11 -74.14 -20.64
N GLU A 3 34.33 -73.17 -21.07
CA GLU A 3 34.39 -71.83 -20.51
C GLU A 3 33.55 -71.77 -19.22
N THR A 4 34.20 -71.78 -18.10
CA THR A 4 33.63 -71.50 -16.80
C THR A 4 33.51 -69.99 -16.67
N THR A 5 32.27 -69.47 -16.91
CA THR A 5 31.92 -68.08 -16.60
C THR A 5 31.95 -67.88 -15.08
N LEU A 6 32.95 -67.16 -14.61
CA LEU A 6 33.00 -66.63 -13.21
C LEU A 6 31.86 -65.68 -12.99
N GLN A 7 30.75 -66.15 -12.40
CA GLN A 7 29.72 -65.29 -11.83
C GLN A 7 30.30 -64.56 -10.59
N ARG A 8 30.72 -63.33 -10.83
CA ARG A 8 31.23 -62.44 -9.80
C ARG A 8 30.01 -61.95 -8.96
N ASN A 9 29.86 -62.42 -7.72
CA ASN A 9 28.84 -61.99 -6.80
C ASN A 9 28.98 -60.51 -6.52
N GLN A 10 28.13 -59.65 -7.15
CA GLN A 10 28.10 -58.20 -6.97
C GLN A 10 27.05 -57.77 -5.92
N THR A 11 26.88 -58.49 -4.88
CA THR A 11 25.84 -58.21 -3.83
C THR A 11 26.09 -56.96 -3.00
N GLY A 12 27.35 -56.47 -2.86
CA GLY A 12 27.64 -55.25 -2.08
C GLY A 12 27.40 -53.94 -2.82
N ALA A 13 27.55 -53.92 -4.17
CA ALA A 13 27.43 -52.68 -4.95
C ALA A 13 25.99 -52.18 -5.00
N VAL A 14 24.99 -53.07 -5.06
CA VAL A 14 23.56 -52.73 -5.12
C VAL A 14 23.10 -52.06 -3.82
N PHE A 15 23.61 -52.50 -2.68
CA PHE A 15 23.25 -51.88 -1.37
C PHE A 15 23.77 -50.43 -1.27
N ILE A 16 25.01 -50.18 -1.69
CA ILE A 16 25.61 -48.84 -1.67
C ILE A 16 24.90 -47.89 -2.63
N THR A 17 24.59 -48.34 -3.86
CA THR A 17 23.83 -47.51 -4.80
C THR A 17 22.41 -47.21 -4.30
N GLY A 18 21.74 -48.19 -3.69
CA GLY A 18 20.42 -47.96 -3.05
C GLY A 18 20.48 -46.94 -1.92
N LEU A 19 21.51 -46.98 -1.09
CA LEU A 19 21.70 -46.04 0.00
C LEU A 19 21.95 -44.60 -0.50
N ILE A 20 22.76 -44.45 -1.58
CA ILE A 20 23.01 -43.15 -2.22
C ILE A 20 21.72 -42.59 -2.82
N PHE A 21 20.92 -43.41 -3.50
CA PHE A 21 19.63 -42.99 -4.04
C PHE A 21 18.65 -42.54 -2.93
N LEU A 22 18.61 -43.28 -1.84
CA LEU A 22 17.76 -42.95 -0.70
C LEU A 22 18.15 -41.59 -0.04
N LEU A 23 19.47 -41.36 0.10
CA LEU A 23 19.99 -40.08 0.56
C LEU A 23 19.64 -38.95 -0.42
N ALA A 24 19.82 -39.15 -1.73
CA ALA A 24 19.51 -38.15 -2.74
C ALA A 24 18.02 -37.78 -2.72
N LEU A 25 17.15 -38.80 -2.70
CA LEU A 25 15.69 -38.58 -2.62
C LEU A 25 15.25 -37.88 -1.33
N SER A 26 15.89 -38.20 -0.19
CA SER A 26 15.63 -37.53 1.09
C SER A 26 16.01 -36.06 1.04
N LEU A 27 17.16 -35.71 0.46
CA LEU A 27 17.58 -34.32 0.28
C LEU A 27 16.65 -33.55 -0.65
N LEU A 28 16.21 -34.15 -1.76
CA LEU A 28 15.23 -33.56 -2.66
C LEU A 28 13.88 -33.33 -1.97
N GLY A 29 13.42 -34.27 -1.15
CA GLY A 29 12.18 -34.13 -0.41
C GLY A 29 12.23 -32.97 0.60
N ILE A 30 13.34 -32.82 1.34
CA ILE A 30 13.51 -31.72 2.30
C ILE A 30 13.57 -30.37 1.59
N THR A 31 14.25 -30.27 0.45
CA THR A 31 14.34 -29.02 -0.32
C THR A 31 12.99 -28.63 -0.89
N ALA A 32 12.23 -29.58 -1.42
CA ALA A 32 10.87 -29.33 -1.94
C ALA A 32 9.92 -28.79 -0.84
N MET A 33 9.95 -29.37 0.37
CA MET A 33 9.15 -28.86 1.49
C MET A 33 9.55 -27.45 1.89
N LYS A 34 10.85 -27.13 1.92
CA LYS A 34 11.30 -25.77 2.21
C LYS A 34 10.83 -24.74 1.17
N MET A 35 10.90 -25.10 -0.11
CA MET A 35 10.39 -24.25 -1.19
C MET A 35 8.89 -23.98 -1.03
N ALA A 36 8.08 -25.00 -0.79
CA ALA A 36 6.65 -24.85 -0.60
C ALA A 36 6.32 -23.88 0.55
N THR A 37 7.02 -23.96 1.69
CA THR A 37 6.79 -23.05 2.83
C THR A 37 7.20 -21.61 2.53
N ILE A 38 8.25 -21.39 1.73
CA ILE A 38 8.68 -20.05 1.31
C ILE A 38 7.65 -19.45 0.34
N GLU A 39 7.18 -20.23 -0.61
CA GLU A 39 6.15 -19.81 -1.58
C GLU A 39 4.84 -19.41 -0.88
N GLU A 40 4.39 -20.18 0.11
CA GLU A 40 3.21 -19.86 0.90
C GLU A 40 3.37 -18.52 1.66
N ARG A 41 4.52 -18.32 2.31
CA ARG A 41 4.81 -17.06 3.02
C ARG A 41 4.87 -15.86 2.08
N MET A 42 5.51 -16.03 0.92
CA MET A 42 5.62 -15.00 -0.10
C MET A 42 4.25 -14.64 -0.68
N SER A 43 3.44 -15.64 -1.00
CA SER A 43 2.07 -15.45 -1.47
C SER A 43 1.21 -14.73 -0.41
N GLY A 44 1.31 -15.13 0.85
CA GLY A 44 0.60 -14.47 1.95
C GLY A 44 1.00 -13.00 2.13
N ASN A 45 2.30 -12.69 2.03
CA ASN A 45 2.78 -11.30 2.13
C ASN A 45 2.37 -10.47 0.92
N MET A 46 2.37 -11.07 -0.29
CA MET A 46 1.92 -10.40 -1.50
C MET A 46 0.43 -10.05 -1.43
N ARG A 47 -0.40 -11.00 -0.97
CA ARG A 47 -1.83 -10.77 -0.76
C ARG A 47 -2.09 -9.65 0.25
N ASP A 48 -1.35 -9.62 1.34
CA ASP A 48 -1.49 -8.59 2.37
C ASP A 48 -1.11 -7.21 1.84
N ARG A 49 -0.03 -7.13 1.05
CA ARG A 49 0.36 -5.88 0.38
C ARG A 49 -0.66 -5.42 -0.64
N MET A 50 -1.25 -6.34 -1.42
CA MET A 50 -2.32 -6.00 -2.37
C MET A 50 -3.56 -5.46 -1.66
N LEU A 51 -3.92 -6.02 -0.51
CA LEU A 51 -5.01 -5.56 0.32
C LEU A 51 -4.78 -4.11 0.81
N ALA A 52 -3.57 -3.83 1.32
CA ALA A 52 -3.18 -2.48 1.73
C ALA A 52 -3.17 -1.49 0.55
N MET A 53 -2.73 -1.94 -0.64
CA MET A 53 -2.72 -1.12 -1.85
C MET A 53 -4.13 -0.73 -2.29
N GLN A 54 -5.06 -1.68 -2.35
CA GLN A 54 -6.46 -1.41 -2.69
C GLN A 54 -7.10 -0.43 -1.70
N ALA A 55 -6.82 -0.57 -0.41
CA ALA A 55 -7.29 0.35 0.60
C ALA A 55 -6.68 1.75 0.43
N ALA A 56 -5.39 1.84 0.09
CA ALA A 56 -4.72 3.11 -0.17
C ALA A 56 -5.29 3.82 -1.41
N GLU A 57 -5.53 3.09 -2.50
CA GLU A 57 -6.15 3.64 -3.71
C GLU A 57 -7.58 4.13 -3.44
N THR A 58 -8.34 3.37 -2.66
CA THR A 58 -9.70 3.79 -2.25
C THR A 58 -9.66 5.08 -1.43
N ALA A 59 -8.70 5.21 -0.51
CA ALA A 59 -8.54 6.42 0.28
C ALA A 59 -8.00 7.61 -0.53
N LEU A 60 -7.19 7.35 -1.56
CA LEU A 60 -6.75 8.37 -2.50
C LEU A 60 -7.94 8.98 -3.25
N ARG A 61 -8.84 8.14 -3.80
CA ARG A 61 -10.08 8.59 -4.43
C ARG A 61 -11.00 9.33 -3.45
N TYR A 62 -11.06 8.86 -2.22
CA TYR A 62 -11.80 9.57 -1.17
C TYR A 62 -11.24 10.97 -0.93
N ALA A 63 -9.92 11.13 -0.87
CA ALA A 63 -9.28 12.44 -0.71
C ALA A 63 -9.49 13.35 -1.94
N GLU A 64 -9.50 12.81 -3.16
CA GLU A 64 -9.89 13.56 -4.37
C GLU A 64 -11.33 14.08 -4.26
N HIS A 65 -12.26 13.24 -3.81
CA HIS A 65 -13.64 13.65 -3.60
C HIS A 65 -13.76 14.71 -2.49
N HIS A 66 -12.98 14.59 -1.42
CA HIS A 66 -12.91 15.61 -0.35
C HIS A 66 -12.44 16.97 -0.90
N ILE A 67 -11.43 16.98 -1.80
CA ILE A 67 -10.92 18.22 -2.42
C ILE A 67 -11.97 18.85 -3.38
N ARG A 68 -12.79 18.04 -4.02
CA ARG A 68 -13.81 18.47 -4.98
C ARG A 68 -15.18 18.73 -4.36
N ASP A 69 -15.37 18.36 -3.11
CA ASP A 69 -16.66 18.50 -2.45
C ASP A 69 -17.05 19.99 -2.34
N ASN A 70 -18.25 20.32 -2.78
CA ASN A 70 -18.80 21.66 -2.73
C ASN A 70 -20.11 21.77 -1.92
N ASP A 71 -20.41 20.75 -1.09
CA ASP A 71 -21.55 20.78 -0.17
C ASP A 71 -21.15 21.16 1.25
N ASP A 72 -21.33 22.42 1.59
CA ASP A 72 -20.99 22.99 2.90
C ASP A 72 -21.93 22.53 4.05
N THR A 73 -23.01 21.81 3.75
CA THR A 73 -24.09 21.60 4.72
C THR A 73 -24.02 20.29 5.50
N THR A 74 -23.41 19.24 4.97
CA THR A 74 -23.52 17.89 5.54
C THR A 74 -22.23 17.07 5.53
N SER A 75 -21.18 17.53 4.88
CA SER A 75 -19.95 16.73 4.72
C SER A 75 -19.02 16.82 5.94
N SER A 76 -18.50 15.66 6.30
CA SER A 76 -17.42 15.52 7.27
C SER A 76 -16.37 14.57 6.68
N PRO A 77 -15.19 15.03 6.35
CA PRO A 77 -14.57 16.33 6.60
C PRO A 77 -15.20 17.49 5.82
N LYS A 78 -14.98 18.71 6.28
CA LYS A 78 -15.47 19.94 5.62
C LYS A 78 -14.97 20.05 4.18
N PRO A 79 -15.77 20.61 3.25
CA PRO A 79 -15.30 20.93 1.90
C PRO A 79 -14.06 21.84 1.92
N ILE A 80 -13.21 21.65 0.94
CA ILE A 80 -11.96 22.42 0.80
C ILE A 80 -12.19 23.57 -0.20
N ASP A 81 -12.13 24.81 0.30
CA ASP A 81 -12.17 26.01 -0.53
C ASP A 81 -10.76 26.59 -0.72
N GLY A 82 -10.13 26.28 -1.84
CA GLY A 82 -8.79 26.72 -2.15
C GLY A 82 -7.77 26.24 -1.09
N ILE A 83 -7.14 27.18 -0.39
CA ILE A 83 -6.19 26.92 0.70
C ILE A 83 -6.58 27.64 2.00
N THR A 84 -7.85 28.03 2.15
CA THR A 84 -8.31 28.87 3.24
C THR A 84 -8.13 28.21 4.62
N ASP A 85 -8.39 26.89 4.71
CA ASP A 85 -8.26 26.11 5.94
C ASP A 85 -6.91 25.40 6.08
N PHE A 86 -5.94 25.75 5.23
CA PHE A 86 -4.61 25.15 5.24
C PHE A 86 -3.64 26.03 6.05
N ASP A 87 -2.83 25.41 6.88
CA ASP A 87 -1.84 26.10 7.70
C ASP A 87 -0.48 25.38 7.75
N PRO A 88 0.62 26.06 8.17
CA PRO A 88 1.94 25.45 8.27
C PRO A 88 2.04 24.38 9.37
N THR A 89 1.13 24.38 10.33
CA THR A 89 1.07 23.40 11.43
C THR A 89 0.29 22.15 11.05
N CYS A 90 -0.37 22.18 9.87
CA CYS A 90 -1.17 21.09 9.34
C CYS A 90 -2.34 20.68 10.22
N THR A 91 -3.02 21.65 10.78
CA THR A 91 -4.22 21.43 11.61
C THR A 91 -5.25 20.64 10.81
N GLY A 92 -5.76 19.56 11.39
CA GLY A 92 -6.72 18.69 10.71
C GLY A 92 -6.20 17.98 9.46
N GLY A 93 -4.89 17.96 9.23
CA GLY A 93 -4.28 17.28 8.09
C GLY A 93 -4.22 18.10 6.79
N LEU A 94 -4.50 19.41 6.89
CA LEU A 94 -4.43 20.37 5.77
C LEU A 94 -3.19 21.25 5.92
N CYS A 95 -2.20 21.03 5.08
CA CYS A 95 -0.87 21.65 5.19
C CYS A 95 -0.63 22.69 4.10
N TYR A 96 -0.11 23.87 4.47
CA TYR A 96 0.32 24.90 3.51
C TYR A 96 1.55 25.64 4.00
N TYR A 97 2.57 25.76 3.18
CA TYR A 97 3.88 26.36 3.54
C TYR A 97 4.14 27.73 2.92
N GLY A 98 3.20 28.27 2.19
CA GLY A 98 3.35 29.53 1.47
C GLY A 98 3.49 29.36 -0.04
N ALA A 99 3.31 30.47 -0.77
CA ALA A 99 3.40 30.47 -2.23
C ALA A 99 4.83 30.15 -2.67
N ASN A 100 4.93 29.21 -3.64
CA ASN A 100 6.21 28.76 -4.20
C ASN A 100 7.22 28.20 -3.16
N THR A 101 6.75 27.83 -1.97
CA THR A 101 7.57 27.25 -0.90
C THR A 101 7.29 25.74 -0.80
N GLU A 102 8.36 24.95 -0.69
CA GLU A 102 8.26 23.53 -0.35
C GLU A 102 8.98 23.29 0.98
N PRO A 103 8.48 22.43 1.85
CA PRO A 103 9.16 22.10 3.08
C PRO A 103 10.51 21.43 2.79
N SER A 104 11.53 21.73 3.58
CA SER A 104 12.87 21.15 3.46
C SER A 104 12.92 19.63 3.67
N SER A 105 11.88 19.07 4.30
CA SER A 105 11.68 17.64 4.49
C SER A 105 10.22 17.26 4.24
N PRO A 106 9.96 16.04 3.74
CA PRO A 106 8.60 15.59 3.51
C PRO A 106 7.83 15.51 4.83
N ILE A 107 6.80 16.35 4.96
CA ILE A 107 6.04 16.50 6.22
C ILE A 107 5.27 15.23 6.61
N TRP A 108 4.87 14.44 5.62
CA TRP A 108 4.18 13.17 5.88
C TRP A 108 5.02 12.20 6.75
N LYS A 109 6.36 12.30 6.71
CA LYS A 109 7.22 11.49 7.58
C LYS A 109 7.03 11.77 9.06
N THR A 110 6.68 13.01 9.39
CA THR A 110 6.49 13.43 10.78
C THR A 110 5.03 13.32 11.21
N LEU A 111 4.11 13.79 10.37
CA LEU A 111 2.70 13.86 10.69
C LEU A 111 1.94 12.54 10.51
N CYS A 112 2.41 11.65 9.64
CA CYS A 112 1.80 10.35 9.42
C CYS A 112 2.51 9.22 10.19
N SER A 113 2.98 9.50 11.40
CA SER A 113 3.61 8.51 12.26
C SER A 113 2.95 8.51 13.65
N PRO A 114 2.19 7.47 14.02
CA PRO A 114 1.93 6.23 13.26
C PRO A 114 0.90 6.38 12.14
N ASP A 115 -0.02 7.34 12.19
CA ASP A 115 -1.11 7.52 11.22
C ASP A 115 -1.21 8.99 10.78
N CYS A 116 -1.74 9.23 9.56
CA CYS A 116 -2.02 10.58 9.10
C CYS A 116 -3.24 11.18 9.84
N PRO A 117 -3.37 12.52 9.87
CA PRO A 117 -4.42 13.19 10.65
C PRO A 117 -5.85 12.91 10.18
N ILE A 118 -6.08 12.67 8.89
CA ILE A 118 -7.42 12.46 8.35
C ILE A 118 -7.66 10.97 8.11
N SER A 119 -8.74 10.43 8.66
CA SER A 119 -9.12 9.02 8.47
C SER A 119 -10.19 8.85 7.40
N TYR A 120 -10.10 7.76 6.66
CA TYR A 120 -11.17 7.32 5.77
C TYR A 120 -12.41 6.94 6.57
N VAL A 121 -13.57 7.42 6.14
CA VAL A 121 -14.86 7.08 6.75
C VAL A 121 -15.77 6.45 5.69
N LYS A 122 -16.09 5.16 5.85
CA LYS A 122 -17.02 4.46 4.96
C LYS A 122 -18.41 5.09 5.01
N GLY A 123 -19.08 5.13 3.88
CA GLY A 123 -20.42 5.69 3.80
C GLY A 123 -20.47 7.22 3.86
N ASN A 124 -19.33 7.90 3.99
CA ASN A 124 -19.29 9.34 3.87
C ASN A 124 -19.75 9.78 2.49
N VAL A 125 -20.41 10.93 2.42
CA VAL A 125 -21.05 11.44 1.20
C VAL A 125 -20.38 12.74 0.81
N PHE A 126 -20.00 12.83 -0.46
CA PHE A 126 -19.49 14.03 -1.10
C PHE A 126 -20.43 14.45 -2.23
N LYS A 127 -20.61 15.74 -2.42
CA LYS A 127 -21.38 16.28 -3.56
C LYS A 127 -20.46 17.09 -4.45
N ILE A 128 -20.32 16.67 -5.69
CA ILE A 128 -19.45 17.28 -6.69
C ILE A 128 -20.30 17.60 -7.91
N ASP A 129 -20.44 18.88 -8.25
CA ASP A 129 -21.23 19.35 -9.39
C ASP A 129 -22.66 18.78 -9.44
N GLY A 130 -23.30 18.64 -8.28
CA GLY A 130 -24.65 18.10 -8.14
C GLY A 130 -24.72 16.56 -8.14
N VAL A 131 -23.62 15.86 -8.30
CA VAL A 131 -23.53 14.40 -8.22
C VAL A 131 -23.12 13.95 -6.84
N THR A 132 -23.84 12.98 -6.29
CA THR A 132 -23.57 12.41 -4.98
C THR A 132 -22.65 11.21 -5.08
N TYR A 133 -21.54 11.24 -4.37
CA TYR A 133 -20.57 10.15 -4.25
C TYR A 133 -20.58 9.62 -2.81
N THR A 134 -20.76 8.32 -2.66
CA THR A 134 -20.71 7.68 -1.34
C THR A 134 -19.45 6.84 -1.23
N ALA A 135 -18.70 7.05 -0.17
CA ALA A 135 -17.46 6.32 0.11
C ALA A 135 -17.74 4.81 0.25
N PRO A 136 -17.12 3.93 -0.57
CA PRO A 136 -17.40 2.50 -0.58
C PRO A 136 -16.90 1.80 0.69
N GLU A 137 -17.26 0.53 0.84
CA GLU A 137 -16.66 -0.31 1.86
C GLU A 137 -15.21 -0.66 1.50
N LEU A 138 -14.36 -0.63 2.52
CA LEU A 138 -12.97 -1.07 2.38
C LEU A 138 -12.89 -2.60 2.29
N PRO A 139 -11.83 -3.13 1.68
CA PRO A 139 -11.56 -4.56 1.69
C PRO A 139 -11.57 -5.12 3.12
N LYS A 140 -12.17 -6.29 3.30
CA LYS A 140 -12.18 -6.96 4.61
C LYS A 140 -10.79 -7.46 5.01
N GLY A 141 -10.48 -7.35 6.28
CA GLY A 141 -9.24 -7.87 6.85
C GLY A 141 -8.14 -6.83 7.07
N LEU A 142 -8.41 -5.56 6.83
CA LEU A 142 -7.50 -4.47 7.23
C LEU A 142 -7.48 -4.34 8.76
N ILE A 143 -6.32 -4.00 9.33
CA ILE A 143 -6.16 -3.72 10.76
C ILE A 143 -6.86 -2.41 11.13
N ALA A 144 -6.70 -1.38 10.29
CA ALA A 144 -7.26 -0.07 10.51
C ALA A 144 -7.70 0.57 9.18
N PRO A 145 -8.64 1.52 9.19
CA PRO A 145 -8.94 2.34 8.04
C PRO A 145 -7.68 3.08 7.56
N PRO A 146 -7.51 3.30 6.25
CA PRO A 146 -6.42 4.12 5.74
C PRO A 146 -6.59 5.57 6.18
N THR A 147 -5.46 6.26 6.28
CA THR A 147 -5.39 7.65 6.68
C THR A 147 -4.65 8.48 5.65
N TYR A 148 -4.91 9.78 5.61
CA TYR A 148 -4.29 10.67 4.63
C TYR A 148 -4.05 12.08 5.18
N LEU A 149 -3.23 12.83 4.44
CA LEU A 149 -3.07 14.27 4.59
C LEU A 149 -3.08 14.96 3.23
N ILE A 150 -3.43 16.23 3.21
CA ILE A 150 -3.49 17.04 1.99
C ILE A 150 -2.56 18.24 2.16
N GLU A 151 -1.63 18.41 1.22
CA GLU A 151 -0.75 19.56 1.16
C GLU A 151 -1.19 20.48 0.02
N GLY A 152 -1.59 21.71 0.34
CA GLY A 152 -1.92 22.75 -0.62
C GLY A 152 -0.65 23.35 -1.22
N ILE A 153 -0.54 23.37 -2.54
CA ILE A 153 0.59 23.93 -3.28
C ILE A 153 0.08 25.07 -4.16
N GLN A 154 0.56 26.25 -3.91
CA GLN A 154 0.22 27.45 -4.66
C GLN A 154 1.36 27.81 -5.60
N LYS A 155 1.10 27.86 -6.90
CA LYS A 155 2.09 28.24 -7.91
C LYS A 155 1.55 29.32 -8.83
N THR A 156 2.40 30.32 -9.08
CA THR A 156 2.13 31.35 -10.10
C THR A 156 3.14 31.19 -11.22
N PRO A 157 2.75 30.62 -12.37
CA PRO A 157 3.64 30.53 -13.52
C PRO A 157 3.98 31.92 -14.08
N PRO A 158 5.12 32.11 -14.73
CA PRO A 158 5.49 33.39 -15.34
C PRO A 158 4.42 33.88 -16.32
N GLY A 159 3.84 35.06 -16.07
CA GLY A 159 2.78 35.68 -16.90
C GLY A 159 1.41 34.97 -16.80
N GLY A 160 1.21 34.05 -15.85
CA GLY A 160 -0.03 33.31 -15.67
C GLY A 160 -0.76 33.65 -14.37
N TYR A 161 -1.98 33.09 -14.26
CA TYR A 161 -2.79 33.23 -13.06
C TYR A 161 -2.35 32.27 -11.96
N LEU A 162 -2.65 32.62 -10.72
CA LEU A 162 -2.47 31.79 -9.55
C LEU A 162 -3.19 30.44 -9.72
N ARG A 163 -2.50 29.35 -9.41
CA ARG A 163 -3.04 27.98 -9.51
C ARG A 163 -2.80 27.23 -8.22
N TYR A 164 -3.79 26.46 -7.79
CA TYR A 164 -3.73 25.57 -6.67
C TYR A 164 -3.56 24.13 -7.16
N TYR A 165 -2.70 23.40 -6.48
CA TYR A 165 -2.49 21.97 -6.62
C TYR A 165 -2.55 21.36 -5.24
N TYR A 166 -3.03 20.15 -5.15
CA TYR A 166 -3.08 19.43 -3.88
C TYR A 166 -2.25 18.17 -3.99
N ARG A 167 -1.33 17.99 -3.06
CA ARG A 167 -0.58 16.75 -2.92
C ARG A 167 -1.22 15.95 -1.80
N VAL A 168 -1.81 14.83 -2.16
CA VAL A 168 -2.42 13.89 -1.23
C VAL A 168 -1.40 12.81 -0.90
N THR A 169 -1.16 12.56 0.37
CA THR A 169 -0.35 11.45 0.86
C THR A 169 -1.25 10.53 1.67
N VAL A 170 -1.36 9.28 1.24
CA VAL A 170 -2.17 8.25 1.88
C VAL A 170 -1.27 7.21 2.54
N ARG A 171 -1.63 6.77 3.73
CA ARG A 171 -1.06 5.64 4.43
C ARG A 171 -2.13 4.59 4.67
N ALA A 172 -1.90 3.37 4.21
CA ALA A 172 -2.77 2.23 4.46
C ALA A 172 -2.00 1.06 5.05
N GLN A 173 -2.64 0.32 5.92
CA GLN A 173 -2.08 -0.84 6.59
C GLN A 173 -2.84 -2.09 6.19
N GLY A 174 -2.12 -3.19 5.93
CA GLY A 174 -2.72 -4.47 5.58
C GLY A 174 -3.34 -5.20 6.77
N ALA A 175 -3.46 -6.52 6.66
CA ALA A 175 -3.91 -7.38 7.75
C ALA A 175 -2.83 -7.63 8.81
N LYS A 176 -1.57 -7.33 8.49
CA LYS A 176 -0.44 -7.47 9.40
C LYS A 176 0.15 -6.11 9.77
N ASN A 177 0.57 -5.94 11.03
CA ASN A 177 1.16 -4.69 11.51
C ASN A 177 2.37 -4.20 10.71
N GLY A 178 3.14 -5.13 10.13
CA GLY A 178 4.35 -4.80 9.36
C GLY A 178 4.09 -4.40 7.90
N THR A 179 2.87 -4.56 7.38
CA THR A 179 2.55 -4.24 5.99
C THR A 179 1.94 -2.87 5.90
N VAL A 180 2.73 -1.89 5.47
CA VAL A 180 2.29 -0.51 5.25
C VAL A 180 2.55 -0.12 3.80
N VAL A 181 1.57 0.53 3.17
CA VAL A 181 1.65 1.08 1.82
C VAL A 181 1.45 2.58 1.90
N TRP A 182 2.29 3.29 1.20
CA TRP A 182 2.21 4.73 1.02
C TRP A 182 1.91 5.04 -0.44
N LEU A 183 0.90 5.87 -0.69
CA LEU A 183 0.62 6.44 -1.99
C LEU A 183 0.66 7.95 -1.91
N GLN A 184 1.18 8.56 -2.96
CA GLN A 184 1.20 10.00 -3.09
C GLN A 184 0.78 10.39 -4.49
N GLU A 185 -0.10 11.37 -4.57
CA GLU A 185 -0.59 11.93 -5.82
C GLU A 185 -0.61 13.44 -5.75
N THR A 186 -0.37 14.09 -6.88
CA THR A 186 -0.61 15.53 -7.03
C THR A 186 -1.82 15.74 -7.91
N PHE A 187 -2.84 16.33 -7.34
CA PHE A 187 -4.14 16.52 -7.93
C PHE A 187 -4.41 18.02 -8.18
N ARG A 188 -5.12 18.30 -9.25
CA ARG A 188 -5.67 19.62 -9.55
C ARG A 188 -7.16 19.46 -9.85
N PRO A 189 -8.07 20.05 -9.04
CA PRO A 189 -9.51 20.05 -9.29
C PRO A 189 -9.89 20.82 -10.56
#